data_3e1e0ad607fd94ea4c6bc0f670a3454f
#
_entry.id   3e1e0ad607fd94ea4c6bc0f670a3454f
#
_cell.length_a   1.000
_cell.length_b   1.000
_cell.length_c   1.000
_cell.angle_alpha   90.00
_cell.angle_beta   90.00
_cell.angle_gamma   90.00
#
_symmetry.space_group_name_H-M   'P 1'
#
loop_
_entity.id
_entity.type
_entity.pdbx_description
1 polymer ?
#
loop_
_entity_poly.entity_id
_entity_poly.type
_entity_poly.pdbx_seq_one_letter_code
_entity_poly.pdbx_strand_id
1 'polypeptide(L)'
;MRWRVLACSLALTLACAAPPVFAAAPANQAEWTQAVQRRMISSFKFPPEARRLSGPISLSLKIIVRRDGSIADVSVDRSSGDAAVDRAATGMVQRAGPLPAFSADMTGEKTALSLPLRFQQEEDEPAGDRADDRGPPADIAPRRYTDAASGLTVTVPSPLRVGPAPARGRFDALIEISSPDGFPPRAQDAKYLCRVGFVAAPPLARGAKAPAAPTWQAQLKAADRRQRQRRASIELYDHYTLAGSAGIDYVAAPGAGPGHADTLEYYAELPLPQGRVRMACATQRXAMPAAMTMFRQVRDGIRIAPR
;
A
#
# COMPACT_ATOMS: atom_id res chain seq x y z
N MET A 1 60.21 -54.59 21.34
CA MET A 1 59.56 -53.81 20.24
C MET A 1 58.09 -53.90 20.37
N ARG A 2 57.43 -52.76 20.86
CA ARG A 2 55.99 -52.69 21.04
C ARG A 2 55.44 -51.71 20.02
N TRP A 3 54.62 -52.19 19.10
CA TRP A 3 53.93 -51.35 18.14
C TRP A 3 52.64 -50.84 18.73
N ARG A 4 52.44 -49.49 18.76
CA ARG A 4 51.23 -48.86 19.16
C ARG A 4 50.40 -48.53 17.89
N VAL A 5 49.24 -49.13 17.76
CA VAL A 5 48.27 -48.83 16.69
C VAL A 5 47.50 -47.61 17.13
N LEU A 6 47.60 -46.46 16.39
CA LEU A 6 46.82 -45.27 16.58
C LEU A 6 45.52 -45.46 15.78
N ALA A 7 44.40 -45.57 16.51
CA ALA A 7 43.09 -45.58 15.90
C ALA A 7 42.66 -44.11 15.58
N CYS A 8 42.53 -43.82 14.30
CA CYS A 8 42.05 -42.53 13.82
C CYS A 8 40.50 -42.53 13.82
N SER A 9 39.87 -41.84 14.79
CA SER A 9 38.42 -41.72 14.87
C SER A 9 37.95 -40.65 13.90
N LEU A 10 37.32 -41.06 12.82
CA LEU A 10 36.70 -40.16 11.85
C LEU A 10 35.34 -39.71 12.41
N ALA A 11 35.29 -38.48 12.93
CA ALA A 11 34.01 -37.88 13.36
C ALA A 11 33.24 -37.39 12.14
N LEU A 12 32.20 -38.10 11.79
CA LEU A 12 31.27 -37.72 10.71
C LEU A 12 30.37 -36.62 11.23
N THR A 13 30.68 -35.36 10.91
CA THR A 13 29.76 -34.22 11.24
C THR A 13 28.60 -34.28 10.27
N LEU A 14 27.43 -34.69 10.78
CA LEU A 14 26.18 -34.63 10.04
C LEU A 14 25.73 -33.15 9.97
N ALA A 15 26.00 -32.51 8.83
CA ALA A 15 25.48 -31.15 8.59
C ALA A 15 23.97 -31.26 8.44
N CYS A 16 23.28 -30.83 9.48
CA CYS A 16 21.79 -30.72 9.46
C CYS A 16 21.42 -29.53 8.54
N ALA A 17 21.19 -29.84 7.27
CA ALA A 17 20.65 -28.82 6.35
C ALA A 17 19.23 -28.45 6.81
N ALA A 18 19.07 -27.22 7.25
CA ALA A 18 17.73 -26.71 7.57
C ALA A 18 16.85 -26.83 6.33
N PRO A 19 15.64 -27.34 6.45
CA PRO A 19 14.74 -27.43 5.30
C PRO A 19 14.45 -26.01 4.76
N PRO A 20 14.32 -25.86 3.44
CA PRO A 20 13.93 -24.57 2.88
C PRO A 20 12.60 -24.13 3.50
N VAL A 21 12.57 -22.91 4.01
CA VAL A 21 11.33 -22.30 4.52
C VAL A 21 10.48 -22.00 3.30
N PHE A 22 9.62 -22.94 2.93
CA PHE A 22 8.59 -22.65 1.95
C PHE A 22 7.66 -21.59 2.56
N ALA A 23 7.52 -20.46 1.90
CA ALA A 23 6.49 -19.51 2.29
C ALA A 23 5.15 -20.26 2.35
N ALA A 24 4.43 -20.11 3.45
CA ALA A 24 3.14 -20.78 3.62
C ALA A 24 2.23 -20.46 2.43
N ALA A 25 1.55 -21.47 1.92
CA ALA A 25 0.60 -21.28 0.84
C ALA A 25 -0.51 -20.31 1.29
N PRO A 26 -0.99 -19.43 0.39
CA PRO A 26 -2.08 -18.50 0.76
C PRO A 26 -3.31 -19.27 1.24
N ALA A 27 -3.89 -18.81 2.34
CA ALA A 27 -5.03 -19.52 2.96
C ALA A 27 -6.34 -19.30 2.20
N ASN A 28 -6.43 -18.21 1.43
CA ASN A 28 -7.64 -17.84 0.69
C ASN A 28 -7.29 -16.98 -0.52
N GLN A 29 -8.28 -16.76 -1.40
CA GLN A 29 -8.12 -15.97 -2.63
C GLN A 29 -7.60 -14.56 -2.39
N ALA A 30 -8.00 -13.91 -1.28
CA ALA A 30 -7.53 -12.55 -0.97
C ALA A 30 -6.03 -12.55 -0.66
N GLU A 31 -5.57 -13.49 0.15
CA GLU A 31 -4.13 -13.66 0.46
C GLU A 31 -3.35 -14.07 -0.80
N TRP A 32 -3.94 -14.92 -1.64
CA TRP A 32 -3.34 -15.29 -2.92
C TRP A 32 -3.13 -14.06 -3.80
N THR A 33 -4.14 -13.21 -3.92
CA THR A 33 -4.05 -11.96 -4.71
C THR A 33 -2.92 -11.07 -4.18
N GLN A 34 -2.83 -10.92 -2.86
CA GLN A 34 -1.75 -10.14 -2.23
C GLN A 34 -0.36 -10.75 -2.50
N ALA A 35 -0.26 -12.07 -2.41
CA ALA A 35 1.00 -12.77 -2.66
C ALA A 35 1.45 -12.61 -4.13
N VAL A 36 0.50 -12.67 -5.07
CA VAL A 36 0.74 -12.40 -6.48
C VAL A 36 1.22 -10.95 -6.68
N GLN A 37 0.57 -9.99 -6.05
CA GLN A 37 0.96 -8.58 -6.14
C GLN A 37 2.39 -8.37 -5.61
N ARG A 38 2.71 -8.92 -4.44
CA ARG A 38 4.08 -8.83 -3.88
C ARG A 38 5.11 -9.43 -4.83
N ARG A 39 4.80 -10.60 -5.40
CA ARG A 39 5.71 -11.29 -6.35
C ARG A 39 5.94 -10.45 -7.60
N MET A 40 4.86 -9.86 -8.15
CA MET A 40 4.95 -8.99 -9.32
C MET A 40 5.80 -7.75 -9.01
N ILE A 41 5.53 -7.06 -7.89
CA ILE A 41 6.26 -5.85 -7.50
C ILE A 41 7.76 -6.16 -7.32
N SER A 42 8.11 -7.27 -6.65
CA SER A 42 9.50 -7.64 -6.41
C SER A 42 10.27 -7.99 -7.69
N SER A 43 9.55 -8.44 -8.72
CA SER A 43 10.14 -8.84 -10.01
C SER A 43 10.14 -7.69 -11.03
N PHE A 44 9.55 -6.56 -10.67
CA PHE A 44 9.32 -5.47 -11.60
C PHE A 44 10.59 -4.63 -11.78
N LYS A 45 11.06 -4.53 -13.01
CA LYS A 45 12.15 -3.63 -13.39
C LYS A 45 11.68 -2.75 -14.53
N PHE A 46 12.02 -1.47 -14.46
CA PHE A 46 11.65 -0.52 -15.50
C PHE A 46 12.27 -0.95 -16.84
N PRO A 47 11.46 -1.15 -17.88
CA PRO A 47 12.02 -1.58 -19.17
C PRO A 47 12.89 -0.48 -19.78
N PRO A 48 14.13 -0.79 -20.19
CA PRO A 48 14.98 0.23 -20.80
C PRO A 48 14.39 0.83 -22.09
N GLU A 49 13.52 0.08 -22.76
CA GLU A 49 12.80 0.53 -23.96
C GLU A 49 11.89 1.72 -23.65
N ALA A 50 11.27 1.72 -22.48
CA ALA A 50 10.38 2.80 -22.04
C ALA A 50 11.12 4.12 -21.79
N ARG A 51 12.44 4.08 -21.58
CA ARG A 51 13.27 5.29 -21.39
C ARG A 51 13.38 6.17 -22.65
N ARG A 52 13.07 5.61 -23.81
CA ARG A 52 13.17 6.33 -25.08
C ARG A 52 11.90 7.12 -25.40
N LEU A 53 10.82 6.87 -24.68
CA LEU A 53 9.55 7.52 -24.94
C LEU A 53 9.35 8.70 -23.98
N SER A 54 8.88 9.81 -24.49
CA SER A 54 8.61 11.00 -23.66
C SER A 54 7.20 10.90 -23.06
N GLY A 55 7.09 11.19 -21.77
CA GLY A 55 5.81 11.26 -21.08
C GLY A 55 5.34 9.95 -20.45
N PRO A 56 4.19 9.97 -19.80
CA PRO A 56 3.67 8.80 -19.10
C PRO A 56 3.21 7.72 -20.08
N ILE A 57 3.67 6.49 -19.84
CA ILE A 57 3.33 5.33 -20.65
C ILE A 57 2.37 4.46 -19.84
N SER A 58 1.26 4.07 -20.44
CA SER A 58 0.32 3.17 -19.78
C SER A 58 -0.01 2.00 -20.70
N LEU A 59 -0.07 0.79 -20.14
CA LEU A 59 -0.51 -0.41 -20.83
C LEU A 59 -1.24 -1.33 -19.85
N SER A 60 -1.96 -2.29 -20.37
CA SER A 60 -2.63 -3.30 -19.55
C SER A 60 -2.32 -4.68 -20.11
N LEU A 61 -1.94 -5.60 -19.23
CA LEU A 61 -1.67 -6.98 -19.60
C LEU A 61 -2.76 -7.88 -19.01
N LYS A 62 -3.18 -8.88 -19.80
CA LYS A 62 -4.03 -9.98 -19.33
C LYS A 62 -3.13 -11.19 -19.11
N ILE A 63 -3.18 -11.76 -17.92
CA ILE A 63 -2.34 -12.88 -17.51
C ILE A 63 -3.25 -14.07 -17.19
N ILE A 64 -2.99 -15.23 -17.79
CA ILE A 64 -3.69 -16.47 -17.43
C ILE A 64 -2.77 -17.30 -16.56
N VAL A 65 -3.21 -17.57 -15.33
CA VAL A 65 -2.45 -18.32 -14.32
C VAL A 65 -3.12 -19.67 -14.11
N ARG A 66 -2.33 -20.76 -14.08
CA ARG A 66 -2.82 -22.09 -13.74
C ARG A 66 -2.82 -22.31 -12.23
N ARG A 67 -3.53 -23.35 -11.81
CA ARG A 67 -3.69 -23.73 -10.40
C ARG A 67 -2.34 -23.89 -9.67
N ASP A 68 -1.32 -24.38 -10.35
CA ASP A 68 0.03 -24.55 -9.78
C ASP A 68 0.85 -23.25 -9.71
N GLY A 69 0.28 -22.13 -10.14
CA GLY A 69 0.97 -20.85 -10.20
C GLY A 69 1.74 -20.61 -11.50
N SER A 70 1.80 -21.57 -12.40
CA SER A 70 2.47 -21.34 -13.68
C SER A 70 1.68 -20.38 -14.55
N ILE A 71 2.39 -19.51 -15.27
CA ILE A 71 1.77 -18.54 -16.19
C ILE A 71 1.50 -19.27 -17.50
N ALA A 72 0.22 -19.41 -17.83
CA ALA A 72 -0.22 -20.08 -19.06
C ALA A 72 -0.13 -19.16 -20.27
N ASP A 73 -0.43 -17.88 -20.08
CA ASP A 73 -0.44 -16.90 -21.16
C ASP A 73 -0.28 -15.49 -20.60
N VAL A 74 0.35 -14.61 -21.39
CA VAL A 74 0.41 -13.17 -21.13
C VAL A 74 0.15 -12.46 -22.45
N SER A 75 -0.91 -11.71 -22.50
CA SER A 75 -1.30 -10.94 -23.69
C SER A 75 -1.50 -9.48 -23.36
N VAL A 76 -1.31 -8.61 -24.35
CA VAL A 76 -1.52 -7.16 -24.20
C VAL A 76 -3.01 -6.88 -24.38
N ASP A 77 -3.66 -6.42 -23.33
CA ASP A 77 -5.07 -6.02 -23.36
C ASP A 77 -5.23 -4.57 -23.84
N ARG A 78 -4.28 -3.70 -23.42
CA ARG A 78 -4.19 -2.33 -23.90
C ARG A 78 -2.71 -2.02 -24.13
N SER A 79 -2.37 -1.65 -25.36
CA SER A 79 -1.00 -1.32 -25.78
C SER A 79 -0.51 0.01 -25.19
N SER A 80 0.77 0.10 -24.92
CA SER A 80 1.45 1.35 -24.56
C SER A 80 1.56 2.32 -25.73
N GLY A 81 1.32 1.86 -26.97
CA GLY A 81 1.62 2.58 -28.19
C GLY A 81 2.99 2.27 -28.78
N ASP A 82 3.82 1.53 -28.06
CA ASP A 82 5.16 1.12 -28.51
C ASP A 82 5.31 -0.40 -28.37
N ALA A 83 5.53 -1.07 -29.49
CA ALA A 83 5.62 -2.53 -29.51
C ALA A 83 6.84 -3.07 -28.74
N ALA A 84 7.92 -2.31 -28.60
CA ALA A 84 9.09 -2.75 -27.81
C ALA A 84 8.79 -2.71 -26.32
N VAL A 85 8.09 -1.67 -25.85
CA VAL A 85 7.62 -1.57 -24.46
C VAL A 85 6.63 -2.69 -24.15
N ASP A 86 5.68 -2.95 -25.04
CA ASP A 86 4.69 -4.02 -24.85
C ASP A 86 5.37 -5.39 -24.74
N ARG A 87 6.34 -5.69 -25.61
CA ARG A 87 7.10 -6.94 -25.54
C ARG A 87 7.93 -7.03 -24.26
N ALA A 88 8.57 -5.95 -23.85
CA ALA A 88 9.37 -5.91 -22.63
C ALA A 88 8.50 -6.15 -21.39
N ALA A 89 7.32 -5.54 -21.34
CA ALA A 89 6.37 -5.72 -20.24
C ALA A 89 5.85 -7.17 -20.19
N THR A 90 5.51 -7.73 -21.34
CA THR A 90 5.08 -9.15 -21.44
C THR A 90 6.19 -10.08 -20.93
N GLY A 91 7.43 -9.90 -21.41
CA GLY A 91 8.57 -10.72 -20.98
C GLY A 91 8.88 -10.56 -19.50
N MET A 92 8.65 -9.38 -18.93
CA MET A 92 8.85 -9.13 -17.51
C MET A 92 7.87 -9.95 -16.65
N VAL A 93 6.59 -9.98 -17.05
CA VAL A 93 5.58 -10.79 -16.37
C VAL A 93 5.91 -12.27 -16.47
N GLN A 94 6.33 -12.74 -17.63
CA GLN A 94 6.73 -14.14 -17.83
C GLN A 94 7.88 -14.54 -16.90
N ARG A 95 8.88 -13.66 -16.72
CA ARG A 95 10.02 -13.90 -15.82
C ARG A 95 9.64 -13.84 -14.33
N ALA A 96 8.54 -13.19 -13.97
CA ALA A 96 8.05 -13.15 -12.59
C ALA A 96 7.50 -14.51 -12.12
N GLY A 97 7.15 -15.38 -13.05
CA GLY A 97 6.66 -16.71 -12.73
C GLY A 97 7.72 -17.64 -12.14
N PRO A 98 7.33 -18.73 -11.47
CA PRO A 98 5.94 -19.03 -11.14
C PRO A 98 5.38 -18.11 -10.03
N LEU A 99 4.08 -17.85 -10.11
CA LEU A 99 3.32 -17.14 -9.10
C LEU A 99 2.92 -18.12 -7.98
N PRO A 100 2.44 -17.65 -6.84
CA PRO A 100 1.90 -18.57 -5.84
C PRO A 100 0.82 -19.47 -6.40
N ALA A 101 0.82 -20.74 -6.01
CA ALA A 101 -0.24 -21.68 -6.35
C ALA A 101 -1.57 -21.21 -5.73
N PHE A 102 -2.69 -21.60 -6.35
CA PHE A 102 -4.02 -21.21 -5.87
C PHE A 102 -4.24 -21.67 -4.43
N SER A 103 -4.95 -20.86 -3.68
CA SER A 103 -5.45 -21.26 -2.37
C SER A 103 -6.57 -22.30 -2.49
N ALA A 104 -6.84 -23.00 -1.39
CA ALA A 104 -7.80 -24.12 -1.38
C ALA A 104 -9.23 -23.70 -1.76
N ASP A 105 -9.60 -22.44 -1.46
CA ASP A 105 -10.93 -21.88 -1.77
C ASP A 105 -11.11 -21.46 -3.23
N MET A 106 -10.01 -21.42 -4.00
CA MET A 106 -10.09 -21.06 -5.42
C MET A 106 -10.46 -22.28 -6.26
N THR A 107 -11.59 -22.19 -6.96
CA THR A 107 -12.08 -23.24 -7.87
C THR A 107 -11.57 -22.99 -9.29
N GLY A 108 -11.48 -24.06 -10.08
CA GLY A 108 -11.04 -23.98 -11.48
C GLY A 108 -9.55 -24.22 -11.66
N GLU A 109 -9.20 -24.53 -12.89
CA GLU A 109 -7.82 -24.87 -13.28
C GLU A 109 -7.00 -23.66 -13.70
N LYS A 110 -7.65 -22.57 -14.04
CA LYS A 110 -7.02 -21.32 -14.50
C LYS A 110 -7.81 -20.13 -14.01
N THR A 111 -7.11 -19.00 -13.82
CA THR A 111 -7.75 -17.71 -13.56
C THR A 111 -7.11 -16.63 -14.44
N ALA A 112 -7.87 -15.58 -14.76
CA ALA A 112 -7.39 -14.43 -15.51
C ALA A 112 -7.15 -13.27 -14.56
N LEU A 113 -5.98 -12.61 -14.68
CA LEU A 113 -5.65 -11.39 -13.95
C LEU A 113 -5.44 -10.26 -14.95
N SER A 114 -5.92 -9.08 -14.63
CA SER A 114 -5.61 -7.85 -15.37
C SER A 114 -4.53 -7.08 -14.60
N LEU A 115 -3.45 -6.73 -15.29
CA LEU A 115 -2.32 -6.00 -14.71
C LEU A 115 -2.15 -4.67 -15.45
N PRO A 116 -2.73 -3.58 -14.92
CA PRO A 116 -2.44 -2.25 -15.47
C PRO A 116 -1.05 -1.81 -15.03
N LEU A 117 -0.27 -1.33 -15.97
CA LEU A 117 1.09 -0.84 -15.76
C LEU A 117 1.17 0.62 -16.19
N ARG A 118 1.82 1.44 -15.39
CA ARG A 118 2.17 2.81 -15.72
C ARG A 118 3.64 3.01 -15.47
N PHE A 119 4.32 3.53 -16.47
CA PHE A 119 5.71 3.93 -16.38
C PHE A 119 5.78 5.45 -16.47
N GLN A 120 6.42 6.05 -15.49
CA GLN A 120 6.78 7.46 -15.50
C GLN A 120 8.29 7.52 -15.43
N GLN A 121 8.89 8.29 -16.34
CA GLN A 121 10.32 8.54 -16.24
C GLN A 121 10.56 9.49 -15.07
N GLU A 122 11.39 9.09 -14.13
CA GLU A 122 12.16 10.05 -13.37
C GLU A 122 13.22 10.57 -14.34
N GLU A 123 13.11 11.82 -14.74
CA GLU A 123 14.13 12.46 -15.55
C GLU A 123 15.42 12.50 -14.72
N ASP A 124 16.38 11.63 -15.06
CA ASP A 124 17.75 11.76 -14.58
C ASP A 124 18.31 13.03 -15.24
N GLU A 125 18.28 14.15 -14.52
CA GLU A 125 19.01 15.34 -14.96
C GLU A 125 20.50 14.99 -15.05
N PRO A 126 21.14 15.23 -16.19
CA PRO A 126 22.59 15.06 -16.29
C PRO A 126 23.27 16.07 -15.34
N ALA A 127 24.19 15.56 -14.53
CA ALA A 127 25.03 16.37 -13.66
C ALA A 127 25.87 17.32 -14.53
N GLY A 128 25.32 18.46 -14.80
CA GLY A 128 25.98 19.56 -15.53
C GLY A 128 26.21 20.72 -14.59
N ASP A 129 27.47 20.97 -14.36
CA ASP A 129 28.05 22.03 -13.57
C ASP A 129 27.52 23.41 -14.01
N ARG A 130 26.54 23.94 -13.26
CA ARG A 130 26.22 25.37 -13.26
C ARG A 130 25.72 25.77 -11.88
N ALA A 131 26.64 26.38 -11.15
CA ALA A 131 26.28 27.14 -9.97
C ALA A 131 25.40 28.31 -10.39
N ASP A 132 24.09 28.15 -10.31
CA ASP A 132 23.16 29.28 -10.35
C ASP A 132 22.32 29.21 -9.07
N ASP A 133 22.31 30.32 -8.38
CA ASP A 133 21.82 30.54 -7.00
C ASP A 133 20.27 30.49 -6.97
N ARG A 134 19.70 29.42 -7.50
CA ARG A 134 18.29 29.07 -7.26
C ARG A 134 18.27 27.82 -6.45
N GLY A 135 17.77 27.93 -5.23
CA GLY A 135 17.63 26.80 -4.31
C GLY A 135 16.97 25.58 -4.98
N PRO A 136 17.17 24.38 -4.44
CA PRO A 136 16.67 23.14 -5.06
C PRO A 136 15.18 23.25 -5.40
N PRO A 137 14.77 22.73 -6.56
CA PRO A 137 13.35 22.74 -6.90
C PRO A 137 12.54 22.12 -5.78
N ALA A 138 11.53 22.84 -5.34
CA ALA A 138 10.78 22.58 -4.12
C ALA A 138 9.94 21.30 -4.15
N ASP A 139 10.13 20.41 -5.13
CA ASP A 139 9.15 19.35 -5.45
C ASP A 139 9.56 17.91 -5.12
N ILE A 140 10.80 17.66 -4.66
CA ILE A 140 11.29 16.29 -4.47
C ILE A 140 11.29 15.83 -3.02
N ALA A 141 11.29 16.77 -2.06
CA ALA A 141 11.27 16.41 -0.64
C ALA A 141 9.90 15.86 -0.22
N PRO A 142 9.86 14.80 0.60
CA PRO A 142 8.59 14.35 1.16
C PRO A 142 7.94 15.53 1.90
N ARG A 143 6.73 15.83 1.52
CA ARG A 143 6.03 16.99 2.07
C ARG A 143 5.46 16.62 3.44
N ARG A 144 5.74 17.47 4.39
CA ARG A 144 5.36 17.26 5.79
C ARG A 144 4.59 18.48 6.30
N TYR A 145 3.54 18.20 7.04
CA TYR A 145 2.81 19.24 7.78
C TYR A 145 2.62 18.77 9.21
N THR A 146 2.85 19.67 10.16
CA THR A 146 2.64 19.44 11.59
C THR A 146 1.64 20.45 12.13
N ASP A 147 0.56 19.94 12.72
CA ASP A 147 -0.38 20.77 13.46
C ASP A 147 0.22 21.09 14.84
N ALA A 148 0.54 22.36 15.09
CA ALA A 148 1.26 22.77 16.28
C ALA A 148 0.49 22.51 17.59
N ALA A 149 -0.84 22.59 17.55
CA ALA A 149 -1.66 22.44 18.76
C ALA A 149 -1.75 20.98 19.22
N SER A 150 -1.87 20.02 18.28
CA SER A 150 -2.03 18.61 18.61
C SER A 150 -0.72 17.81 18.53
N GLY A 151 0.29 18.32 17.82
CA GLY A 151 1.49 17.58 17.48
C GLY A 151 1.28 16.55 16.40
N LEU A 152 0.10 16.52 15.76
CA LEU A 152 -0.17 15.60 14.64
C LEU A 152 0.69 16.00 13.43
N THR A 153 1.51 15.08 12.97
CA THR A 153 2.37 15.26 11.80
C THR A 153 1.97 14.26 10.73
N VAL A 154 1.86 14.73 9.49
CA VAL A 154 1.61 13.85 8.34
C VAL A 154 2.68 14.12 7.30
N THR A 155 3.37 13.07 6.88
CA THR A 155 4.34 13.10 5.78
C THR A 155 3.73 12.34 4.61
N VAL A 156 3.77 12.93 3.42
CA VAL A 156 3.18 12.31 2.23
C VAL A 156 4.27 12.09 1.17
N PRO A 157 4.14 11.01 0.36
CA PRO A 157 5.04 10.82 -0.77
C PRO A 157 4.77 11.84 -1.87
N SER A 158 5.79 12.17 -2.65
CA SER A 158 5.60 12.93 -3.90
C SER A 158 4.68 12.13 -4.84
N PRO A 159 3.81 12.75 -5.61
CA PRO A 159 3.62 14.20 -5.78
C PRO A 159 2.55 14.82 -4.85
N LEU A 160 2.06 14.06 -3.87
CA LEU A 160 0.99 14.54 -2.98
C LEU A 160 1.41 15.82 -2.24
N ARG A 161 0.42 16.66 -1.94
CA ARG A 161 0.59 17.87 -1.12
C ARG A 161 -0.20 17.72 0.18
N VAL A 162 0.37 18.24 1.25
CA VAL A 162 -0.23 18.17 2.59
C VAL A 162 -0.27 19.57 3.20
N GLY A 163 -1.37 19.90 3.89
CA GLY A 163 -1.51 21.20 4.53
C GLY A 163 -2.66 21.23 5.53
N PRO A 164 -2.83 22.37 6.19
CA PRO A 164 -3.89 22.48 7.20
C PRO A 164 -5.28 22.45 6.56
N ALA A 165 -6.24 21.96 7.32
CA ALA A 165 -7.65 22.11 7.03
C ALA A 165 -8.34 22.76 8.23
N PRO A 166 -9.38 23.57 8.01
CA PRO A 166 -10.13 24.08 9.14
C PRO A 166 -10.74 22.93 9.92
N ALA A 167 -10.45 22.87 11.22
CA ALA A 167 -11.02 21.85 12.08
C ALA A 167 -12.53 21.97 12.10
N ARG A 168 -13.20 20.87 11.89
CA ARG A 168 -14.67 20.83 11.82
C ARG A 168 -15.21 19.63 12.59
N GLY A 169 -16.33 19.85 13.23
CA GLY A 169 -16.99 18.81 14.00
C GLY A 169 -16.18 18.43 15.24
N ARG A 170 -15.92 17.15 15.37
CA ARG A 170 -15.29 16.56 16.56
C ARG A 170 -13.76 16.42 16.49
N PHE A 171 -13.11 16.95 15.44
CA PHE A 171 -11.66 16.84 15.31
C PHE A 171 -10.96 18.03 15.95
N ASP A 172 -9.97 17.77 16.79
CA ASP A 172 -9.09 18.80 17.40
C ASP A 172 -8.03 19.25 16.39
N ALA A 173 -7.66 18.40 15.47
CA ALA A 173 -6.78 18.75 14.35
C ALA A 173 -7.27 18.07 13.08
N LEU A 174 -7.14 18.75 11.95
CA LEU A 174 -7.52 18.22 10.65
C LEU A 174 -6.50 18.67 9.60
N ILE A 175 -6.00 17.69 8.85
CA ILE A 175 -5.00 17.89 7.80
C ILE A 175 -5.58 17.39 6.49
N GLU A 176 -5.41 18.17 5.42
CA GLU A 176 -5.86 17.79 4.07
C GLU A 176 -4.70 17.39 3.20
N ILE A 177 -4.94 16.43 2.33
CA ILE A 177 -3.99 15.92 1.35
C ILE A 177 -4.63 16.03 -0.03
N SER A 178 -3.89 16.57 -0.97
CA SER A 178 -4.33 16.73 -2.35
C SER A 178 -3.35 16.08 -3.31
N SER A 179 -3.85 15.78 -4.49
CA SER A 179 -3.08 15.21 -5.61
C SER A 179 -3.07 16.25 -6.73
N PRO A 180 -2.03 17.08 -6.81
CA PRO A 180 -2.00 18.12 -7.85
C PRO A 180 -1.94 17.55 -9.27
N ASP A 181 -1.32 16.39 -9.42
CA ASP A 181 -1.16 15.73 -10.73
C ASP A 181 -2.38 14.88 -11.12
N GLY A 182 -3.43 14.91 -10.30
CA GLY A 182 -4.66 14.19 -10.56
C GLY A 182 -4.61 12.68 -10.32
N PHE A 183 -3.50 12.16 -9.77
CA PHE A 183 -3.43 10.74 -9.40
C PHE A 183 -2.96 10.56 -7.95
N PRO A 184 -3.66 9.75 -7.14
CA PRO A 184 -4.95 9.11 -7.47
C PRO A 184 -6.05 10.15 -7.78
N PRO A 185 -6.94 9.84 -8.71
CA PRO A 185 -8.04 10.77 -9.01
C PRO A 185 -8.96 10.91 -7.79
N ARG A 186 -9.36 12.11 -7.49
CA ARG A 186 -10.34 12.37 -6.42
C ARG A 186 -11.69 11.76 -6.80
N ALA A 187 -12.43 11.34 -5.80
CA ALA A 187 -13.84 11.00 -6.01
C ALA A 187 -14.59 12.24 -6.53
N GLN A 188 -15.67 12.00 -7.23
CA GLN A 188 -16.49 13.05 -7.85
C GLN A 188 -16.85 14.15 -6.82
N ASP A 189 -16.61 15.39 -7.16
CA ASP A 189 -16.88 16.59 -6.35
C ASP A 189 -16.07 16.73 -5.06
N ALA A 190 -15.13 15.83 -4.77
CA ALA A 190 -14.28 15.96 -3.59
C ALA A 190 -13.25 17.08 -3.76
N LYS A 191 -13.16 17.96 -2.76
CA LYS A 191 -12.17 19.06 -2.76
C LYS A 191 -10.76 18.58 -2.44
N TYR A 192 -10.62 17.43 -1.80
CA TYR A 192 -9.37 16.85 -1.34
C TYR A 192 -9.35 15.36 -1.65
N LEU A 193 -8.17 14.80 -1.71
CA LEU A 193 -7.98 13.36 -1.88
C LEU A 193 -8.16 12.61 -0.56
N CYS A 194 -7.48 13.10 0.50
CA CYS A 194 -7.55 12.52 1.83
C CYS A 194 -7.69 13.58 2.91
N ARG A 195 -8.21 13.16 4.05
CA ARG A 195 -8.15 13.91 5.31
C ARG A 195 -7.63 13.04 6.43
N VAL A 196 -6.78 13.61 7.27
CA VAL A 196 -6.29 12.98 8.51
C VAL A 196 -6.77 13.84 9.67
N GLY A 197 -7.57 13.25 10.54
CA GLY A 197 -8.12 13.93 11.70
C GLY A 197 -7.63 13.30 13.00
N PHE A 198 -7.45 14.11 14.01
CA PHE A 198 -7.08 13.71 15.37
C PHE A 198 -8.18 14.13 16.34
N VAL A 199 -8.54 13.22 17.24
CA VAL A 199 -9.44 13.49 18.36
C VAL A 199 -8.66 13.16 19.65
N ALA A 200 -8.43 14.14 20.48
CA ALA A 200 -7.70 13.95 21.73
C ALA A 200 -8.53 13.10 22.72
N ALA A 201 -7.84 12.25 23.46
CA ALA A 201 -8.47 11.54 24.57
C ALA A 201 -8.83 12.56 25.67
N PRO A 202 -9.96 12.36 26.36
CA PRO A 202 -10.27 13.20 27.50
C PRO A 202 -9.18 13.05 28.56
N PRO A 203 -8.90 14.10 29.33
CA PRO A 203 -7.90 14.02 30.40
C PRO A 203 -8.30 12.98 31.43
N LEU A 204 -7.33 12.20 31.85
CA LEU A 204 -7.58 11.18 32.88
C LEU A 204 -7.70 11.86 34.24
N ALA A 205 -8.63 11.40 35.06
CA ALA A 205 -8.70 11.80 36.46
C ALA A 205 -7.40 11.42 37.16
N ARG A 206 -7.03 12.21 38.16
CA ARG A 206 -5.78 11.99 38.90
C ARG A 206 -5.72 10.56 39.46
N GLY A 207 -4.70 9.82 39.06
CA GLY A 207 -4.50 8.43 39.48
C GLY A 207 -5.26 7.38 38.68
N ALA A 208 -6.08 7.81 37.69
CA ALA A 208 -6.79 6.86 36.84
C ALA A 208 -5.84 6.24 35.80
N LYS A 209 -5.99 4.94 35.59
CA LYS A 209 -5.26 4.22 34.56
C LYS A 209 -5.93 4.42 33.20
N ALA A 210 -5.13 4.63 32.18
CA ALA A 210 -5.66 4.73 30.82
C ALA A 210 -6.38 3.42 30.42
N PRO A 211 -7.54 3.53 29.75
CA PRO A 211 -8.22 2.32 29.27
C PRO A 211 -7.35 1.55 28.29
N ALA A 212 -7.47 0.23 28.28
CA ALA A 212 -6.74 -0.60 27.35
C ALA A 212 -7.15 -0.26 25.90
N ALA A 213 -6.17 -0.23 25.01
CA ALA A 213 -6.44 0.01 23.59
C ALA A 213 -7.34 -1.11 23.03
N PRO A 214 -8.33 -0.78 22.20
CA PRO A 214 -9.20 -1.79 21.62
C PRO A 214 -8.41 -2.71 20.67
N THR A 215 -8.76 -3.99 20.67
CA THR A 215 -8.19 -4.94 19.71
C THR A 215 -8.60 -4.56 18.29
N TRP A 216 -7.84 -5.03 17.29
CA TRP A 216 -8.16 -4.74 15.90
C TRP A 216 -9.55 -5.31 15.52
N GLN A 217 -9.95 -6.46 16.08
CA GLN A 217 -11.28 -7.04 15.85
C GLN A 217 -12.39 -6.11 16.37
N ALA A 218 -12.21 -5.56 17.58
CA ALA A 218 -13.16 -4.61 18.17
C ALA A 218 -13.25 -3.33 17.32
N GLN A 219 -12.12 -2.85 16.82
CA GLN A 219 -12.06 -1.69 15.91
C GLN A 219 -12.83 -1.97 14.62
N LEU A 220 -12.59 -3.13 14.00
CA LEU A 220 -13.26 -3.52 12.74
C LEU A 220 -14.78 -3.65 12.94
N LYS A 221 -15.22 -4.28 14.03
CA LYS A 221 -16.65 -4.38 14.37
C LYS A 221 -17.28 -3.00 14.52
N ALA A 222 -16.57 -2.07 15.16
CA ALA A 222 -17.04 -0.70 15.31
C ALA A 222 -17.08 0.05 13.97
N ALA A 223 -16.09 -0.18 13.11
CA ALA A 223 -16.02 0.39 11.77
C ALA A 223 -17.20 -0.10 10.91
N ASP A 224 -17.44 -1.41 10.89
CA ASP A 224 -18.55 -2.03 10.14
C ASP A 224 -19.89 -1.42 10.55
N ARG A 225 -20.13 -1.32 11.86
CA ARG A 225 -21.37 -0.69 12.37
C ARG A 225 -21.51 0.76 11.87
N ARG A 226 -20.43 1.56 11.89
CA ARG A 226 -20.45 2.94 11.40
C ARG A 226 -20.73 3.01 9.90
N GLN A 227 -20.13 2.09 9.12
CA GLN A 227 -20.34 2.07 7.67
C GLN A 227 -21.77 1.67 7.32
N ARG A 228 -22.33 0.68 8.01
CA ARG A 228 -23.73 0.29 7.83
C ARG A 228 -24.71 1.46 8.13
N GLN A 229 -24.42 2.26 9.17
CA GLN A 229 -25.23 3.45 9.48
C GLN A 229 -25.20 4.48 8.34
N ARG A 230 -24.11 4.50 7.57
CA ARG A 230 -23.94 5.37 6.39
C ARG A 230 -24.42 4.69 5.10
N ARG A 231 -25.04 3.52 5.19
CA ARG A 231 -25.42 2.69 4.04
C ARG A 231 -24.21 2.31 3.18
N ALA A 232 -23.04 2.09 3.81
CA ALA A 232 -21.83 1.65 3.13
C ALA A 232 -21.46 0.25 3.60
N SER A 233 -20.73 -0.49 2.75
CA SER A 233 -20.24 -1.83 3.07
C SER A 233 -18.71 -1.85 3.03
N ILE A 234 -18.09 -2.59 3.96
CA ILE A 234 -16.64 -2.81 3.92
C ILE A 234 -16.37 -3.95 2.93
N GLU A 235 -15.55 -3.68 1.91
CA GLU A 235 -15.17 -4.66 0.87
C GLU A 235 -13.82 -5.31 1.16
N LEU A 236 -12.92 -4.58 1.83
CA LEU A 236 -11.56 -5.05 2.13
C LEU A 236 -11.12 -4.46 3.46
N TYR A 237 -10.38 -5.21 4.25
CA TYR A 237 -9.79 -4.69 5.50
C TYR A 237 -8.45 -5.38 5.80
N ASP A 238 -7.64 -4.69 6.59
CA ASP A 238 -6.37 -5.20 7.10
C ASP A 238 -6.09 -4.58 8.48
N HIS A 239 -5.09 -5.06 9.16
CA HIS A 239 -4.63 -4.46 10.41
C HIS A 239 -3.13 -4.17 10.31
N TYR A 240 -2.69 -3.16 11.06
CA TYR A 240 -1.30 -2.72 11.02
C TYR A 240 -0.86 -2.27 12.40
N THR A 241 0.45 -2.11 12.59
CA THR A 241 1.01 -1.54 13.80
C THR A 241 1.76 -0.26 13.44
N LEU A 242 1.49 0.82 14.14
CA LEU A 242 2.17 2.09 13.94
C LEU A 242 2.45 2.72 15.30
N ALA A 243 3.69 3.09 15.56
CA ALA A 243 4.13 3.65 16.84
C ALA A 243 3.71 2.78 18.05
N GLY A 244 3.77 1.46 17.89
CA GLY A 244 3.45 0.51 18.95
C GLY A 244 1.95 0.29 19.19
N SER A 245 1.09 0.94 18.45
CA SER A 245 -0.37 0.79 18.57
C SER A 245 -0.94 0.02 17.39
N ALA A 246 -1.89 -0.87 17.68
CA ALA A 246 -2.58 -1.63 16.64
C ALA A 246 -3.69 -0.78 16.03
N GLY A 247 -3.66 -0.64 14.71
CA GLY A 247 -4.68 0.04 13.92
C GLY A 247 -5.33 -0.88 12.90
N ILE A 248 -6.37 -0.38 12.24
CA ILE A 248 -7.01 -1.05 11.12
C ILE A 248 -7.05 -0.13 9.91
N ASP A 249 -6.94 -0.70 8.72
CA ASP A 249 -7.35 0.00 7.50
C ASP A 249 -8.40 -0.82 6.75
N TYR A 250 -9.25 -0.13 6.00
CA TYR A 250 -10.30 -0.79 5.24
C TYR A 250 -10.77 0.06 4.07
N VAL A 251 -11.31 -0.60 3.07
CA VAL A 251 -11.97 0.03 1.93
C VAL A 251 -13.47 -0.19 2.07
N ALA A 252 -14.23 0.88 1.95
CA ALA A 252 -15.68 0.85 2.00
C ALA A 252 -16.28 1.36 0.69
N ALA A 253 -17.35 0.70 0.25
CA ALA A 253 -18.17 1.13 -0.87
C ALA A 253 -19.39 1.90 -0.34
N PRO A 254 -19.50 3.21 -0.67
CA PRO A 254 -20.72 3.96 -0.29
C PRO A 254 -21.95 3.37 -0.98
N GLY A 255 -23.05 3.26 -0.27
CA GLY A 255 -24.32 2.76 -0.82
C GLY A 255 -25.26 3.87 -1.29
N ALA A 256 -24.85 5.13 -1.16
CA ALA A 256 -25.67 6.29 -1.54
C ALA A 256 -24.80 7.54 -1.69
N GLY A 257 -25.30 8.52 -2.41
CA GLY A 257 -24.62 9.79 -2.67
C GLY A 257 -24.21 9.92 -4.14
N PRO A 258 -23.88 11.14 -4.59
CA PRO A 258 -23.45 11.35 -5.97
C PRO A 258 -22.23 10.50 -6.30
N GLY A 259 -22.26 9.80 -7.43
CA GLY A 259 -21.13 8.97 -7.90
C GLY A 259 -20.78 7.79 -7.02
N HIS A 260 -21.66 7.37 -6.10
CA HIS A 260 -21.35 6.30 -5.13
C HIS A 260 -20.95 4.99 -5.80
N ALA A 261 -21.54 4.67 -6.94
CA ALA A 261 -21.23 3.41 -7.66
C ALA A 261 -19.77 3.38 -8.14
N ASP A 262 -19.23 4.54 -8.49
CA ASP A 262 -17.85 4.66 -9.00
C ASP A 262 -16.85 5.10 -7.94
N THR A 263 -17.26 5.23 -6.68
CA THR A 263 -16.42 5.70 -5.59
C THR A 263 -16.09 4.55 -4.64
N LEU A 264 -14.85 4.52 -4.19
CA LEU A 264 -14.43 3.76 -3.01
C LEU A 264 -13.75 4.69 -2.01
N GLU A 265 -13.97 4.42 -0.74
CA GLU A 265 -13.40 5.17 0.37
C GLU A 265 -12.39 4.28 1.13
N TYR A 266 -11.16 4.75 1.27
CA TYR A 266 -10.16 4.11 2.11
C TYR A 266 -10.14 4.80 3.47
N TYR A 267 -10.11 4.02 4.51
CA TYR A 267 -10.02 4.50 5.90
C TYR A 267 -8.83 3.84 6.60
N ALA A 268 -8.15 4.61 7.46
CA ALA A 268 -7.21 4.07 8.44
C ALA A 268 -7.55 4.66 9.80
N GLU A 269 -7.60 3.82 10.82
CA GLU A 269 -7.93 4.21 12.19
C GLU A 269 -6.84 3.71 13.12
N LEU A 270 -6.35 4.59 14.00
CA LEU A 270 -5.27 4.30 14.93
C LEU A 270 -5.64 4.86 16.31
N PRO A 271 -6.03 4.00 17.25
CA PRO A 271 -6.17 4.43 18.64
C PRO A 271 -4.79 4.57 19.28
N LEU A 272 -4.60 5.66 20.01
CA LEU A 272 -3.35 6.01 20.69
C LEU A 272 -3.67 6.37 22.14
N PRO A 273 -2.71 6.28 23.07
CA PRO A 273 -2.98 6.69 24.46
C PRO A 273 -3.47 8.14 24.57
N GLN A 274 -2.96 9.04 23.72
CA GLN A 274 -3.31 10.46 23.76
C GLN A 274 -4.54 10.80 22.90
N GLY A 275 -5.16 9.81 22.21
CA GLY A 275 -6.33 10.09 21.38
C GLY A 275 -6.49 9.10 20.25
N ARG A 276 -7.15 9.53 19.19
CA ARG A 276 -7.42 8.67 18.04
C ARG A 276 -7.16 9.43 16.74
N VAL A 277 -6.39 8.81 15.85
CA VAL A 277 -6.20 9.30 14.49
C VAL A 277 -7.16 8.56 13.57
N ARG A 278 -7.75 9.28 12.64
CA ARG A 278 -8.56 8.72 11.56
C ARG A 278 -8.18 9.38 10.25
N MET A 279 -7.80 8.57 9.28
CA MET A 279 -7.57 8.98 7.90
C MET A 279 -8.75 8.50 7.05
N ALA A 280 -9.16 9.33 6.11
CA ALA A 280 -10.18 8.97 5.11
C ALA A 280 -9.75 9.53 3.76
N CYS A 281 -9.71 8.68 2.75
CA CYS A 281 -9.44 9.04 1.36
C CYS A 281 -10.60 8.56 0.50
N ALA A 282 -10.87 9.26 -0.61
CA ALA A 282 -11.89 8.83 -1.55
C ALA A 282 -11.34 8.94 -2.97
N THR A 283 -11.52 7.89 -3.76
CA THR A 283 -11.06 7.84 -5.15
C THR A 283 -12.05 7.05 -6.01
N GLN A 284 -11.84 7.06 -7.31
CA GLN A 284 -12.62 6.26 -8.25
C GLN A 284 -12.36 4.77 -8.05
N ARG A 285 -13.40 3.97 -8.18
CA ARG A 285 -13.33 2.52 -8.02
C ARG A 285 -12.21 1.86 -8.86
N UNK A 286 -12.09 2.34 -9.73
CA UNK A 286 -11.13 1.85 -10.58
C UNK A 286 -9.79 2.20 -10.22
N ALA A 287 -9.65 3.19 -9.70
CA ALA A 287 -8.31 3.65 -9.29
C ALA A 287 -7.88 3.11 -7.93
N MET A 288 -8.78 2.64 -7.09
CA MET A 288 -8.49 2.24 -5.71
C MET A 288 -7.35 1.21 -5.59
N PRO A 289 -7.28 0.14 -6.42
CA PRO A 289 -6.19 -0.82 -6.27
C PRO A 289 -4.80 -0.19 -6.42
N ALA A 290 -4.64 0.72 -7.38
CA ALA A 290 -3.36 1.42 -7.58
C ALA A 290 -3.13 2.49 -6.51
N ALA A 291 -4.19 3.13 -6.02
CA ALA A 291 -4.12 4.16 -4.98
C ALA A 291 -3.78 3.59 -3.59
N MET A 292 -4.08 2.33 -3.32
CA MET A 292 -3.91 1.70 -2.00
C MET A 292 -2.47 1.80 -1.49
N THR A 293 -1.48 1.58 -2.34
CA THR A 293 -0.07 1.68 -1.96
C THR A 293 0.25 3.09 -1.46
N MET A 294 -0.20 4.10 -2.21
CA MET A 294 0.02 5.51 -1.84
C MET A 294 -0.74 5.88 -0.56
N PHE A 295 -1.99 5.43 -0.41
CA PHE A 295 -2.77 5.69 0.80
C PHE A 295 -2.11 5.05 2.03
N ARG A 296 -1.55 3.84 1.90
CA ARG A 296 -0.82 3.18 2.98
C ARG A 296 0.50 3.91 3.29
N GLN A 297 1.20 4.45 2.29
CA GLN A 297 2.38 5.29 2.54
C GLN A 297 2.01 6.56 3.33
N VAL A 298 0.87 7.19 3.01
CA VAL A 298 0.37 8.34 3.78
C VAL A 298 0.05 7.91 5.22
N ARG A 299 -0.67 6.79 5.41
CA ARG A 299 -0.98 6.23 6.72
C ARG A 299 0.30 6.01 7.55
N ASP A 300 1.29 5.42 6.91
CA ASP A 300 2.56 5.08 7.56
C ASP A 300 3.43 6.33 7.82
N GLY A 301 3.11 7.46 7.18
CA GLY A 301 3.72 8.76 7.42
C GLY A 301 3.08 9.58 8.56
N ILE A 302 2.05 9.04 9.22
CA ILE A 302 1.37 9.73 10.32
C ILE A 302 2.17 9.54 11.61
N ARG A 303 2.41 10.64 12.32
CA ARG A 303 3.05 10.65 13.65
C ARG A 303 2.28 11.59 14.56
N ILE A 304 2.36 11.35 15.84
CA ILE A 304 1.85 12.28 16.84
C ILE A 304 2.89 12.39 17.98
N ALA A 305 3.19 13.60 18.38
CA ALA A 305 4.16 13.83 19.44
C ALA A 305 3.62 13.25 20.76
N PRO A 306 4.45 12.57 21.55
CA PRO A 306 4.05 12.20 22.90
C PRO A 306 3.80 13.46 23.74
N ARG A 307 2.78 13.45 24.57
CA ARG A 307 2.48 14.54 25.52
C ARG A 307 3.22 14.31 26.83
#